data_20dbbba14b34b4615d67679cce236fd6
#
_entry.id   20dbbba14b34b4615d67679cce236fd6
#
_cell.length_a   1.000
_cell.length_b   1.000
_cell.length_c   1.000
_cell.angle_alpha   90.00
_cell.angle_beta   90.00
_cell.angle_gamma   90.00
#
_symmetry.space_group_name_H-M   'P 1'
#
loop_
_entity.id
_entity.type
_entity.pdbx_description
1 polymer ?
#
loop_
_entity_poly.entity_id
_entity_poly.type
_entity_poly.pdbx_seq_one_letter_code
_entity_poly.pdbx_strand_id
1 'polypeptide(L)'
;MRRQVMIRQGCVDGFSDADPVITVFRGIPYAKPPVDELRWREPQPAEAWDGVLEAGDFAPMPMQPLPGSDEFYGREWQIDADTPMAEDCLYLNIWTPALRGCGSGSEIRTDSRCDGHGLPVMVWLYGGAFQTGSTCEKEFNGEQLARQGVVVVSIAYRLNVFGFFAHAMLEKEAVDGRPCANFGFLDQRMGIQWVKDNIALFGGDPANITVFGQSAGAASALAQSVSPMNDGLFQRVIMQSGGGTGLFNRHLWSLEDAQRNGARFLKYLEVESIAEARSVPATDLLEAAVTFPACDW
;
A
#
# COMPACT_ATOMS: atom_id res chain seq x y z
N MET A 1 -12.80 23.63 0.41
CA MET A 1 -13.19 23.76 -1.01
C MET A 1 -13.08 22.37 -1.61
N ARG A 2 -14.16 21.85 -2.20
CA ARG A 2 -14.16 20.51 -2.80
C ARG A 2 -13.39 20.52 -4.12
N ARG A 3 -12.62 19.46 -4.38
CA ARG A 3 -11.77 19.31 -5.56
C ARG A 3 -11.95 17.91 -6.14
N GLN A 4 -12.85 17.80 -7.12
CA GLN A 4 -13.23 16.53 -7.72
C GLN A 4 -12.34 16.14 -8.88
N VAL A 5 -11.96 14.87 -8.91
CA VAL A 5 -11.21 14.25 -9.99
C VAL A 5 -11.98 13.03 -10.49
N MET A 6 -12.20 12.94 -11.78
CA MET A 6 -12.83 11.77 -12.38
C MET A 6 -11.74 10.79 -12.80
N ILE A 7 -11.70 9.63 -12.15
CA ILE A 7 -10.83 8.50 -12.51
C ILE A 7 -11.65 7.41 -13.19
N ARG A 8 -10.99 6.35 -13.65
CA ARG A 8 -11.67 5.25 -14.33
C ARG A 8 -12.74 4.57 -13.45
N GLN A 9 -12.52 4.48 -12.15
CA GLN A 9 -13.43 3.82 -11.23
C GLN A 9 -14.61 4.69 -10.81
N GLY A 10 -14.50 6.02 -10.86
CA GLY A 10 -15.55 6.95 -10.43
C GLY A 10 -15.01 8.33 -10.09
N CYS A 11 -15.86 9.17 -9.53
CA CYS A 11 -15.48 10.49 -9.06
C CYS A 11 -14.89 10.42 -7.65
N VAL A 12 -13.81 11.17 -7.41
CA VAL A 12 -13.14 11.28 -6.11
C VAL A 12 -13.15 12.76 -5.69
N ASP A 13 -13.58 13.06 -4.47
CA ASP A 13 -13.61 14.43 -3.93
C ASP A 13 -12.52 14.61 -2.86
N GLY A 14 -11.53 15.44 -3.19
CA GLY A 14 -10.45 15.80 -2.29
C GLY A 14 -10.75 17.05 -1.46
N PHE A 15 -9.90 17.32 -0.50
CA PHE A 15 -10.01 18.45 0.40
C PHE A 15 -8.67 19.20 0.54
N SER A 16 -8.67 20.32 1.25
CA SER A 16 -7.44 20.96 1.73
C SER A 16 -7.39 20.79 3.23
N ASP A 17 -6.26 20.30 3.73
CA ASP A 17 -5.98 20.20 5.15
C ASP A 17 -5.42 21.53 5.69
N ALA A 18 -4.26 21.53 6.31
CA ALA A 18 -3.65 22.74 6.86
C ALA A 18 -3.23 23.77 5.79
N ASP A 19 -2.82 23.32 4.61
CA ASP A 19 -2.43 24.18 3.50
C ASP A 19 -3.49 24.25 2.40
N PRO A 20 -4.13 25.41 2.16
CA PRO A 20 -5.13 25.56 1.10
C PRO A 20 -4.56 25.38 -0.32
N VAL A 21 -3.24 25.43 -0.49
CA VAL A 21 -2.56 25.21 -1.80
C VAL A 21 -2.46 23.73 -2.12
N ILE A 22 -2.39 22.86 -1.11
CA ILE A 22 -2.30 21.42 -1.29
C ILE A 22 -3.70 20.80 -1.29
N THR A 23 -3.97 19.98 -2.30
CA THR A 23 -5.15 19.11 -2.30
C THR A 23 -4.75 17.75 -1.79
N VAL A 24 -5.57 17.21 -0.90
CA VAL A 24 -5.36 15.92 -0.26
C VAL A 24 -6.51 14.99 -0.65
N PHE A 25 -6.18 13.75 -0.97
CA PHE A 25 -7.14 12.66 -1.13
C PHE A 25 -6.66 11.52 -0.26
N ARG A 26 -7.51 11.02 0.63
CA ARG A 26 -7.22 9.89 1.52
C ARG A 26 -8.19 8.74 1.23
N GLY A 27 -7.69 7.52 1.34
CA GLY A 27 -8.54 6.33 1.23
C GLY A 27 -9.09 6.05 -0.16
N ILE A 28 -8.32 6.28 -1.24
CA ILE A 28 -8.74 5.86 -2.58
C ILE A 28 -8.43 4.37 -2.76
N PRO A 29 -9.44 3.51 -3.03
CA PRO A 29 -9.18 2.09 -3.27
C PRO A 29 -8.46 1.89 -4.61
N TYR A 30 -7.33 1.18 -4.59
CA TYR A 30 -6.62 0.79 -5.80
C TYR A 30 -6.86 -0.68 -6.19
N ALA A 31 -7.35 -1.48 -5.24
CA ALA A 31 -7.68 -2.88 -5.42
C ALA A 31 -8.97 -3.25 -4.68
N LYS A 32 -9.55 -4.41 -5.02
CA LYS A 32 -10.65 -5.00 -4.26
C LYS A 32 -10.18 -5.37 -2.86
N PRO A 33 -11.07 -5.33 -1.85
CA PRO A 33 -10.77 -5.84 -0.51
C PRO A 33 -10.21 -7.27 -0.57
N PRO A 34 -9.06 -7.55 0.03
CA PRO A 34 -8.43 -8.88 0.01
C PRO A 34 -8.99 -9.79 1.13
N VAL A 35 -10.31 -9.89 1.20
CA VAL A 35 -11.05 -10.62 2.24
C VAL A 35 -11.63 -11.92 1.70
N ASP A 36 -12.05 -12.82 2.57
CA ASP A 36 -12.70 -14.07 2.24
C ASP A 36 -11.93 -14.87 1.19
N GLU A 37 -12.53 -15.14 0.03
CA GLU A 37 -11.91 -15.86 -1.08
C GLU A 37 -10.72 -15.14 -1.71
N LEU A 38 -10.57 -13.82 -1.49
CA LEU A 38 -9.44 -13.03 -1.96
C LEU A 38 -8.28 -12.95 -0.97
N ARG A 39 -8.45 -13.44 0.27
CA ARG A 39 -7.35 -13.62 1.21
C ARG A 39 -6.30 -14.55 0.58
N TRP A 40 -5.02 -14.15 0.61
CA TRP A 40 -3.91 -14.86 -0.03
C TRP A 40 -4.10 -15.11 -1.54
N ARG A 41 -4.66 -14.11 -2.22
CA ARG A 41 -4.67 -14.04 -3.69
C ARG A 41 -3.99 -12.76 -4.18
N GLU A 42 -3.58 -12.79 -5.44
CA GLU A 42 -3.14 -11.57 -6.12
C GLU A 42 -4.23 -10.49 -6.01
N PRO A 43 -3.84 -9.22 -5.76
CA PRO A 43 -4.80 -8.13 -5.72
C PRO A 43 -5.51 -8.01 -7.07
N GLN A 44 -6.79 -7.70 -7.01
CA GLN A 44 -7.61 -7.44 -8.19
C GLN A 44 -7.92 -5.95 -8.27
N PRO A 45 -8.03 -5.35 -9.48
CA PRO A 45 -8.36 -3.93 -9.62
C PRO A 45 -9.64 -3.57 -8.86
N ALA A 46 -9.65 -2.38 -8.26
CA ALA A 46 -10.83 -1.87 -7.59
C ALA A 46 -12.04 -1.80 -8.55
N GLU A 47 -13.21 -2.06 -8.01
CA GLU A 47 -14.46 -1.92 -8.76
C GLU A 47 -14.79 -0.45 -9.01
N ALA A 48 -15.56 -0.20 -10.05
CA ALA A 48 -16.13 1.12 -10.29
C ALA A 48 -17.27 1.38 -9.29
N TRP A 49 -17.41 2.65 -8.92
CA TRP A 49 -18.50 3.10 -8.05
C TRP A 49 -19.32 4.20 -8.70
N ASP A 50 -20.58 4.26 -8.28
CA ASP A 50 -21.50 5.35 -8.65
C ASP A 50 -21.38 6.50 -7.64
N GLY A 51 -21.59 7.74 -8.13
CA GLY A 51 -21.52 8.93 -7.28
C GLY A 51 -20.11 9.42 -7.02
N VAL A 52 -19.90 10.01 -5.84
CA VAL A 52 -18.65 10.66 -5.45
C VAL A 52 -18.08 9.98 -4.21
N LEU A 53 -16.86 9.47 -4.31
CA LEU A 53 -16.08 9.01 -3.15
C LEU A 53 -15.52 10.22 -2.41
N GLU A 54 -15.96 10.44 -1.17
CA GLU A 54 -15.38 11.47 -0.30
C GLU A 54 -14.05 10.98 0.28
N ALA A 55 -12.94 11.43 -0.33
CA ALA A 55 -11.59 11.03 0.05
C ALA A 55 -11.01 11.92 1.17
N GLY A 56 -11.74 12.00 2.28
CA GLY A 56 -11.42 12.86 3.44
C GLY A 56 -10.61 12.16 4.53
N ASP A 57 -10.87 10.88 4.74
CA ASP A 57 -10.32 10.10 5.85
C ASP A 57 -9.39 9.01 5.37
N PHE A 58 -8.42 8.64 6.20
CA PHE A 58 -7.61 7.46 5.94
C PHE A 58 -8.48 6.20 5.99
N ALA A 59 -8.21 5.28 5.08
CA ALA A 59 -8.78 3.95 5.14
C ALA A 59 -8.23 3.15 6.33
N PRO A 60 -8.83 2.00 6.69
CA PRO A 60 -8.31 1.14 7.72
C PRO A 60 -6.85 0.74 7.45
N MET A 61 -6.05 0.70 8.52
CA MET A 61 -4.69 0.18 8.42
C MET A 61 -4.71 -1.35 8.25
N PRO A 62 -3.67 -1.94 7.65
CA PRO A 62 -3.55 -3.38 7.54
C PRO A 62 -3.56 -4.07 8.90
N MET A 63 -4.07 -5.30 8.94
CA MET A 63 -4.01 -6.17 10.11
C MET A 63 -2.58 -6.34 10.61
N GLN A 64 -2.30 -5.91 11.84
CA GLN A 64 -0.95 -5.86 12.41
C GLN A 64 -0.95 -5.83 13.93
N PRO A 65 0.10 -6.33 14.62
CA PRO A 65 0.26 -6.07 16.04
C PRO A 65 0.56 -4.57 16.24
N LEU A 66 -0.08 -3.97 17.22
CA LEU A 66 0.21 -2.60 17.61
C LEU A 66 1.38 -2.57 18.60
N PRO A 67 2.34 -1.64 18.44
CA PRO A 67 3.41 -1.46 19.43
C PRO A 67 2.81 -1.02 20.78
N GLY A 68 3.36 -1.51 21.86
CA GLY A 68 2.98 -1.08 23.21
C GLY A 68 3.20 0.43 23.38
N SER A 69 2.31 1.10 24.12
CA SER A 69 2.42 2.55 24.41
C SER A 69 3.74 2.95 25.08
N ASP A 70 4.39 2.03 25.77
CA ASP A 70 5.64 2.25 26.48
C ASP A 70 6.89 1.93 25.62
N GLU A 71 6.71 1.35 24.45
CA GLU A 71 7.78 1.06 23.51
C GLU A 71 8.18 2.30 22.71
N PHE A 72 9.42 2.33 22.22
CA PHE A 72 9.95 3.44 21.42
C PHE A 72 9.02 3.76 20.25
N TYR A 73 8.64 2.75 19.47
CA TYR A 73 7.75 2.94 18.31
C TYR A 73 6.34 3.39 18.70
N GLY A 74 5.78 2.91 19.80
CA GLY A 74 4.47 3.36 20.28
C GLY A 74 4.44 4.81 20.76
N ARG A 75 5.60 5.36 21.17
CA ARG A 75 5.73 6.75 21.60
C ARG A 75 6.08 7.71 20.47
N GLU A 76 6.94 7.29 19.54
CA GLU A 76 7.50 8.15 18.49
C GLU A 76 6.71 8.07 17.19
N TRP A 77 6.22 6.88 16.81
CA TRP A 77 5.35 6.67 15.65
C TRP A 77 3.89 6.63 16.10
N GLN A 78 3.27 7.78 16.15
CA GLN A 78 1.90 7.88 16.64
C GLN A 78 0.90 7.57 15.53
N ILE A 79 0.29 6.39 15.61
CA ILE A 79 -0.99 6.09 14.98
C ILE A 79 -2.07 6.49 15.98
N ASP A 80 -3.09 7.22 15.54
CA ASP A 80 -4.21 7.54 16.43
C ASP A 80 -4.88 6.23 16.89
N ALA A 81 -5.13 6.12 18.20
CA ALA A 81 -5.65 4.89 18.82
C ALA A 81 -7.00 4.43 18.23
N ASP A 82 -7.75 5.37 17.65
CA ASP A 82 -9.05 5.12 17.02
C ASP A 82 -8.92 4.75 15.53
N THR A 83 -7.70 4.65 14.99
CA THR A 83 -7.50 4.25 13.59
C THR A 83 -8.01 2.82 13.38
N PRO A 84 -9.02 2.60 12.52
CA PRO A 84 -9.55 1.29 12.28
C PRO A 84 -8.50 0.37 11.64
N MET A 85 -8.57 -0.91 11.96
CA MET A 85 -7.72 -1.97 11.39
C MET A 85 -8.60 -3.00 10.69
N ALA A 86 -8.25 -3.38 9.46
CA ALA A 86 -9.00 -4.37 8.70
C ALA A 86 -8.12 -5.07 7.65
N GLU A 87 -8.58 -6.22 7.14
CA GLU A 87 -8.02 -6.81 5.92
C GLU A 87 -8.33 -5.95 4.68
N ASP A 88 -9.47 -5.26 4.67
CA ASP A 88 -9.80 -4.27 3.66
C ASP A 88 -8.93 -3.01 3.85
N CYS A 89 -7.70 -3.07 3.32
CA CYS A 89 -6.66 -2.09 3.54
C CYS A 89 -5.95 -1.61 2.26
N LEU A 90 -6.41 -2.04 1.08
CA LEU A 90 -5.71 -1.77 -0.19
C LEU A 90 -6.10 -0.41 -0.77
N TYR A 91 -5.65 0.65 -0.08
CA TYR A 91 -5.94 2.05 -0.38
C TYR A 91 -4.66 2.86 -0.55
N LEU A 92 -4.78 4.00 -1.20
CA LEU A 92 -3.70 4.98 -1.34
C LEU A 92 -4.18 6.37 -0.99
N ASN A 93 -3.22 7.25 -0.71
CA ASN A 93 -3.47 8.66 -0.43
C ASN A 93 -2.62 9.52 -1.35
N ILE A 94 -3.10 10.73 -1.70
CA ILE A 94 -2.44 11.65 -2.62
C ILE A 94 -2.39 13.05 -2.02
N TRP A 95 -1.24 13.69 -2.10
CA TRP A 95 -1.04 15.13 -1.81
C TRP A 95 -0.52 15.79 -3.09
N THR A 96 -1.25 16.79 -3.58
CA THR A 96 -0.87 17.47 -4.82
C THR A 96 -1.02 18.97 -4.73
N PRO A 97 -0.01 19.75 -5.16
CA PRO A 97 -0.12 21.19 -5.30
C PRO A 97 -0.70 21.63 -6.65
N ALA A 98 -0.94 20.70 -7.58
CA ALA A 98 -1.36 21.01 -8.95
C ALA A 98 -2.86 21.35 -9.08
N LEU A 99 -3.69 20.89 -8.13
CA LEU A 99 -5.12 21.09 -8.17
C LEU A 99 -5.49 22.34 -7.33
N ARG A 100 -5.50 23.50 -7.93
CA ARG A 100 -5.99 24.72 -7.30
C ARG A 100 -7.49 24.84 -7.46
N GLY A 101 -8.20 25.13 -6.38
CA GLY A 101 -9.66 25.28 -6.41
C GLY A 101 -10.10 26.35 -7.39
N CYS A 102 -10.90 25.94 -8.39
CA CYS A 102 -11.71 26.85 -9.17
C CYS A 102 -13.03 27.08 -8.45
N GLY A 103 -13.46 28.36 -8.37
CA GLY A 103 -14.80 28.70 -7.92
C GLY A 103 -15.85 27.97 -8.76
N SER A 104 -17.03 27.79 -8.19
CA SER A 104 -18.16 27.06 -8.76
C SER A 104 -18.31 27.28 -10.28
N GLY A 105 -18.06 26.25 -11.04
CA GLY A 105 -18.48 26.20 -12.44
C GLY A 105 -17.41 26.13 -13.53
N SER A 106 -16.16 25.81 -13.27
CA SER A 106 -15.17 25.69 -14.34
C SER A 106 -14.27 24.45 -14.21
N GLU A 107 -13.91 23.95 -15.37
CA GLU A 107 -13.01 22.85 -15.62
C GLU A 107 -11.75 22.86 -14.73
N ILE A 108 -11.29 21.70 -14.31
CA ILE A 108 -10.04 21.48 -13.57
C ILE A 108 -8.90 22.16 -14.34
N ARG A 109 -8.44 23.30 -13.85
CA ARG A 109 -7.23 23.94 -14.36
C ARG A 109 -6.06 23.36 -13.60
N THR A 110 -5.33 22.45 -14.21
CA THR A 110 -3.95 22.16 -13.82
C THR A 110 -3.14 23.42 -14.05
N ASP A 111 -2.56 24.00 -13.01
CA ASP A 111 -1.67 25.15 -13.15
C ASP A 111 -0.42 24.70 -13.89
N SER A 112 -0.35 25.04 -15.16
CA SER A 112 0.73 24.70 -16.09
C SER A 112 2.00 25.53 -15.79
N ARG A 113 2.58 25.38 -14.60
CA ARG A 113 3.94 25.86 -14.33
C ARG A 113 5.02 24.87 -14.78
N CYS A 114 4.63 23.75 -15.31
CA CYS A 114 5.53 22.78 -15.90
C CYS A 114 5.28 22.81 -17.41
N ASP A 115 6.27 22.99 -18.21
CA ASP A 115 6.43 23.06 -19.66
C ASP A 115 5.60 22.02 -20.49
N GLY A 116 4.31 21.83 -20.16
CA GLY A 116 3.42 20.85 -20.77
C GLY A 116 3.50 19.44 -20.14
N HIS A 117 4.38 19.22 -19.16
CA HIS A 117 4.52 17.99 -18.40
C HIS A 117 3.94 18.15 -16.98
N GLY A 118 3.38 17.09 -16.40
CA GLY A 118 2.92 17.06 -15.02
C GLY A 118 4.07 17.23 -14.00
N LEU A 119 3.73 17.35 -12.72
CA LEU A 119 4.72 17.41 -11.62
C LEU A 119 5.41 16.05 -11.43
N PRO A 120 6.66 16.01 -10.97
CA PRO A 120 7.28 14.77 -10.52
C PRO A 120 6.42 14.06 -9.47
N VAL A 121 6.40 12.74 -9.50
CA VAL A 121 5.61 11.90 -8.61
C VAL A 121 6.53 11.13 -7.66
N MET A 122 6.22 11.13 -6.37
CA MET A 122 6.92 10.36 -5.36
C MET A 122 5.95 9.38 -4.69
N VAL A 123 6.23 8.08 -4.79
CA VAL A 123 5.40 6.99 -4.27
C VAL A 123 6.06 6.41 -3.04
N TRP A 124 5.44 6.59 -1.88
CA TRP A 124 5.92 6.13 -0.58
C TRP A 124 5.47 4.71 -0.27
N LEU A 125 6.44 3.89 0.16
CA LEU A 125 6.24 2.59 0.76
C LEU A 125 6.79 2.62 2.20
N TYR A 126 5.94 2.41 3.18
CA TYR A 126 6.32 2.46 4.59
C TYR A 126 7.16 1.26 5.04
N GLY A 127 7.87 1.42 6.15
CA GLY A 127 8.65 0.37 6.80
C GLY A 127 7.84 -0.46 7.79
N GLY A 128 8.54 -1.05 8.79
CA GLY A 128 7.92 -1.86 9.85
C GLY A 128 8.16 -3.36 9.70
N ALA A 129 9.31 -3.75 9.11
CA ALA A 129 9.76 -5.14 8.98
C ALA A 129 8.76 -6.07 8.28
N PHE A 130 7.84 -5.54 7.46
CA PHE A 130 6.70 -6.24 6.87
C PHE A 130 5.69 -6.79 7.88
N GLN A 131 5.84 -6.48 9.15
CA GLN A 131 4.98 -6.91 10.25
C GLN A 131 3.98 -5.83 10.63
N THR A 132 4.42 -4.58 10.59
CA THR A 132 3.67 -3.37 10.98
C THR A 132 3.86 -2.26 9.97
N GLY A 133 3.17 -1.14 10.17
CA GLY A 133 3.27 0.07 9.37
C GLY A 133 1.93 0.49 8.76
N SER A 134 1.79 1.76 8.51
CA SER A 134 0.57 2.32 7.94
C SER A 134 0.84 3.61 7.17
N THR A 135 -0.05 3.96 6.27
CA THR A 135 -0.03 5.25 5.57
C THR A 135 -0.61 6.39 6.42
N CYS A 136 -1.23 6.09 7.56
CA CYS A 136 -1.82 7.08 8.48
C CYS A 136 -0.84 7.56 9.56
N GLU A 137 0.39 7.06 9.61
CA GLU A 137 1.42 7.56 10.52
C GLU A 137 1.69 9.05 10.26
N LYS A 138 1.72 9.85 11.32
CA LYS A 138 1.82 11.32 11.22
C LYS A 138 3.09 11.80 10.52
N GLU A 139 4.16 11.04 10.66
CA GLU A 139 5.47 11.29 10.03
C GLU A 139 5.41 11.15 8.50
N PHE A 140 4.43 10.42 7.98
CA PHE A 140 4.28 10.17 6.54
C PHE A 140 3.28 11.10 5.86
N ASN A 141 2.86 12.19 6.53
CA ASN A 141 2.06 13.23 5.90
C ASN A 141 2.83 13.87 4.74
N GLY A 142 2.34 13.66 3.51
CA GLY A 142 2.99 14.11 2.28
C GLY A 142 2.90 15.62 2.00
N GLU A 143 2.17 16.40 2.81
CA GLU A 143 1.89 17.81 2.54
C GLU A 143 3.17 18.66 2.42
N GLN A 144 4.14 18.46 3.34
CA GLN A 144 5.38 19.24 3.33
C GLN A 144 6.25 18.92 2.11
N LEU A 145 6.24 17.68 1.68
CA LEU A 145 6.97 17.27 0.48
C LEU A 145 6.26 17.79 -0.78
N ALA A 146 4.93 17.74 -0.81
CA ALA A 146 4.13 18.27 -1.91
C ALA A 146 4.33 19.79 -2.11
N ARG A 147 4.57 20.54 -1.03
CA ARG A 147 4.95 21.98 -1.12
C ARG A 147 6.23 22.23 -1.93
N GLN A 148 7.09 21.23 -2.05
CA GLN A 148 8.32 21.33 -2.86
C GLN A 148 8.04 21.17 -4.37
N GLY A 149 6.78 21.03 -4.79
CA GLY A 149 6.39 20.93 -6.20
C GLY A 149 6.39 19.51 -6.74
N VAL A 150 6.08 18.53 -5.91
CA VAL A 150 5.91 17.13 -6.31
C VAL A 150 4.51 16.64 -5.93
N VAL A 151 4.01 15.63 -6.65
CA VAL A 151 2.84 14.87 -6.22
C VAL A 151 3.31 13.71 -5.35
N VAL A 152 2.80 13.61 -4.13
CA VAL A 152 3.14 12.53 -3.21
C VAL A 152 2.00 11.54 -3.15
N VAL A 153 2.33 10.25 -3.22
CA VAL A 153 1.37 9.16 -3.06
C VAL A 153 1.89 8.20 -1.99
N SER A 154 1.07 7.82 -1.03
CA SER A 154 1.38 6.71 -0.10
C SER A 154 0.48 5.51 -0.39
N ILE A 155 1.06 4.30 -0.40
CA ILE A 155 0.35 3.06 -0.73
C ILE A 155 0.34 2.16 0.49
N ALA A 156 -0.86 1.77 0.94
CA ALA A 156 -1.01 0.71 1.93
C ALA A 156 -0.90 -0.67 1.23
N TYR A 157 -0.41 -1.68 1.95
CA TYR A 157 -0.24 -3.04 1.44
C TYR A 157 -0.36 -4.04 2.58
N ARG A 158 -0.72 -5.30 2.27
CA ARG A 158 -0.85 -6.37 3.25
C ARG A 158 0.48 -6.69 3.92
N LEU A 159 0.42 -6.95 5.21
CA LEU A 159 1.56 -7.22 6.09
C LEU A 159 1.53 -8.66 6.63
N ASN A 160 2.61 -9.06 7.30
CA ASN A 160 2.72 -10.32 8.07
C ASN A 160 2.11 -11.54 7.35
N VAL A 161 1.38 -12.38 8.05
CA VAL A 161 0.72 -13.56 7.47
C VAL A 161 -0.27 -13.21 6.35
N PHE A 162 -0.91 -12.04 6.38
CA PHE A 162 -1.84 -11.63 5.34
C PHE A 162 -1.15 -11.28 4.02
N GLY A 163 0.05 -10.73 4.08
CA GLY A 163 0.82 -10.30 2.91
C GLY A 163 1.89 -11.27 2.44
N PHE A 164 2.39 -12.15 3.33
CA PHE A 164 3.60 -12.93 3.04
C PHE A 164 3.46 -14.43 3.33
N PHE A 165 2.26 -14.92 3.61
CA PHE A 165 1.98 -16.34 3.72
C PHE A 165 2.23 -17.07 2.40
N ALA A 166 2.87 -18.25 2.47
CA ALA A 166 3.10 -19.12 1.33
C ALA A 166 2.74 -20.56 1.70
N HIS A 167 2.06 -21.28 0.81
CA HIS A 167 1.70 -22.67 1.02
C HIS A 167 1.55 -23.42 -0.32
N ALA A 168 1.93 -24.69 -0.38
CA ALA A 168 1.85 -25.49 -1.60
C ALA A 168 0.40 -25.66 -2.14
N MET A 169 -0.62 -25.56 -1.29
CA MET A 169 -2.01 -25.58 -1.74
C MET A 169 -2.39 -24.31 -2.52
N LEU A 170 -1.77 -23.15 -2.23
CA LEU A 170 -2.02 -21.92 -2.97
C LEU A 170 -1.51 -22.00 -4.41
N GLU A 171 -0.45 -22.77 -4.69
CA GLU A 171 0.03 -22.99 -6.06
C GLU A 171 -1.02 -23.66 -6.94
N LYS A 172 -1.86 -24.53 -6.37
CA LYS A 172 -2.94 -25.19 -7.09
C LYS A 172 -4.08 -24.24 -7.48
N GLU A 173 -4.17 -23.11 -6.79
CA GLU A 173 -5.12 -22.03 -7.08
C GLU A 173 -4.55 -20.99 -8.04
N ALA A 174 -3.24 -21.05 -8.30
CA ALA A 174 -2.56 -20.11 -9.17
C ALA A 174 -3.05 -20.26 -10.61
N VAL A 175 -3.41 -19.15 -11.23
CA VAL A 175 -3.66 -19.10 -12.67
C VAL A 175 -2.30 -18.96 -13.38
N ASP A 176 -2.09 -19.73 -14.43
CA ASP A 176 -0.88 -19.67 -15.29
C ASP A 176 0.46 -20.01 -14.60
N GLY A 177 0.44 -20.81 -13.52
CA GLY A 177 1.66 -21.27 -12.85
C GLY A 177 2.43 -20.15 -12.11
N ARG A 178 1.79 -19.03 -11.81
CA ARG A 178 2.41 -17.95 -11.04
C ARG A 178 2.56 -18.36 -9.58
N PRO A 179 3.68 -18.03 -8.93
CA PRO A 179 3.84 -18.28 -7.50
C PRO A 179 2.76 -17.57 -6.69
N CYS A 180 2.06 -18.29 -5.84
CA CYS A 180 1.13 -17.72 -4.87
C CYS A 180 1.83 -17.43 -3.55
N ALA A 181 2.59 -16.35 -3.54
CA ALA A 181 3.29 -15.81 -2.37
C ALA A 181 3.56 -14.32 -2.59
N ASN A 182 4.10 -13.65 -1.56
CA ASN A 182 4.51 -12.24 -1.63
C ASN A 182 3.36 -11.28 -2.02
N PHE A 183 2.16 -11.54 -1.52
CA PHE A 183 0.98 -10.74 -1.84
C PHE A 183 1.16 -9.26 -1.49
N GLY A 184 1.89 -8.94 -0.41
CA GLY A 184 2.23 -7.57 -0.06
C GLY A 184 3.05 -6.85 -1.13
N PHE A 185 3.99 -7.53 -1.80
CA PHE A 185 4.71 -6.95 -2.94
C PHE A 185 3.83 -6.81 -4.18
N LEU A 186 2.88 -7.72 -4.38
CA LEU A 186 1.91 -7.62 -5.47
C LEU A 186 0.93 -6.47 -5.24
N ASP A 187 0.54 -6.21 -3.99
CA ASP A 187 -0.26 -5.06 -3.61
C ASP A 187 0.46 -3.75 -3.94
N GLN A 188 1.73 -3.62 -3.54
CA GLN A 188 2.58 -2.46 -3.86
C GLN A 188 2.66 -2.26 -5.38
N ARG A 189 2.89 -3.33 -6.13
CA ARG A 189 2.91 -3.29 -7.60
C ARG A 189 1.60 -2.77 -8.18
N MET A 190 0.45 -3.28 -7.69
CA MET A 190 -0.88 -2.84 -8.14
C MET A 190 -1.09 -1.37 -7.84
N GLY A 191 -0.70 -0.90 -6.65
CA GLY A 191 -0.77 0.52 -6.30
C GLY A 191 0.13 1.39 -7.19
N ILE A 192 1.36 0.96 -7.52
CA ILE A 192 2.24 1.67 -8.45
C ILE A 192 1.64 1.69 -9.87
N GLN A 193 1.03 0.59 -10.32
CA GLN A 193 0.31 0.54 -11.60
C GLN A 193 -0.85 1.53 -11.60
N TRP A 194 -1.64 1.56 -10.51
CA TRP A 194 -2.72 2.53 -10.37
C TRP A 194 -2.21 3.98 -10.48
N VAL A 195 -1.08 4.29 -9.84
CA VAL A 195 -0.43 5.61 -9.95
C VAL A 195 -0.06 5.90 -11.40
N LYS A 196 0.58 4.96 -12.08
CA LYS A 196 0.96 5.10 -13.51
C LYS A 196 -0.23 5.45 -14.39
N ASP A 197 -1.37 4.81 -14.12
CA ASP A 197 -2.58 4.93 -14.96
C ASP A 197 -3.39 6.21 -14.67
N ASN A 198 -3.33 6.75 -13.42
CA ASN A 198 -4.26 7.80 -12.98
C ASN A 198 -3.58 9.11 -12.58
N ILE A 199 -2.28 9.14 -12.26
CA ILE A 199 -1.67 10.28 -11.58
C ILE A 199 -1.67 11.58 -12.41
N ALA A 200 -1.77 11.47 -13.72
CA ALA A 200 -1.92 12.63 -14.62
C ALA A 200 -3.18 13.45 -14.30
N LEU A 201 -4.25 12.79 -13.86
CA LEU A 201 -5.50 13.44 -13.47
C LEU A 201 -5.35 14.25 -12.15
N PHE A 202 -4.33 13.94 -11.37
CA PHE A 202 -3.96 14.63 -10.14
C PHE A 202 -2.80 15.63 -10.36
N GLY A 203 -2.41 15.85 -11.62
CA GLY A 203 -1.38 16.80 -12.03
C GLY A 203 0.05 16.26 -11.96
N GLY A 204 0.22 14.95 -11.76
CA GLY A 204 1.52 14.26 -11.79
C GLY A 204 1.92 13.84 -13.20
N ASP A 205 3.22 13.67 -13.43
CA ASP A 205 3.79 13.12 -14.67
C ASP A 205 3.99 11.60 -14.54
N PRO A 206 3.20 10.77 -15.25
CA PRO A 206 3.37 9.32 -15.22
C PRO A 206 4.67 8.83 -15.84
N ALA A 207 5.43 9.69 -16.53
CA ALA A 207 6.77 9.39 -17.04
C ALA A 207 7.89 9.81 -16.06
N ASN A 208 7.54 10.34 -14.87
CA ASN A 208 8.49 10.83 -13.88
C ASN A 208 8.11 10.39 -12.47
N ILE A 209 8.04 9.07 -12.27
CA ILE A 209 7.68 8.43 -10.99
C ILE A 209 8.95 7.95 -10.28
N THR A 210 9.08 8.31 -9.02
CA THR A 210 10.10 7.82 -8.08
C THR A 210 9.42 7.03 -6.97
N VAL A 211 9.76 5.75 -6.83
CA VAL A 211 9.34 4.93 -5.69
C VAL A 211 10.36 5.10 -4.57
N PHE A 212 9.90 5.39 -3.36
CA PHE A 212 10.80 5.55 -2.22
C PHE A 212 10.22 4.91 -0.96
N GLY A 213 11.09 4.54 -0.04
CA GLY A 213 10.67 3.91 1.20
C GLY A 213 11.82 3.80 2.20
N GLN A 214 11.47 3.55 3.45
CA GLN A 214 12.41 3.42 4.55
C GLN A 214 12.35 2.00 5.15
N SER A 215 13.49 1.43 5.58
CA SER A 215 13.55 0.11 6.21
C SER A 215 12.94 -0.98 5.30
N ALA A 216 11.91 -1.69 5.74
CA ALA A 216 11.16 -2.64 4.90
C ALA A 216 10.58 -1.98 3.64
N GLY A 217 10.20 -0.70 3.69
CA GLY A 217 9.81 0.07 2.51
C GLY A 217 10.96 0.30 1.53
N ALA A 218 12.20 0.47 2.00
CA ALA A 218 13.38 0.52 1.14
C ALA A 218 13.66 -0.83 0.49
N ALA A 219 13.50 -1.93 1.25
CA ALA A 219 13.58 -3.28 0.71
C ALA A 219 12.47 -3.55 -0.32
N SER A 220 11.28 -3.02 -0.08
CA SER A 220 10.17 -3.02 -1.04
C SER A 220 10.54 -2.28 -2.34
N ALA A 221 11.07 -1.06 -2.23
CA ALA A 221 11.50 -0.28 -3.39
C ALA A 221 12.57 -1.03 -4.21
N LEU A 222 13.50 -1.72 -3.54
CA LEU A 222 14.47 -2.60 -4.21
C LEU A 222 13.77 -3.78 -4.90
N ALA A 223 12.89 -4.51 -4.20
CA ALA A 223 12.17 -5.64 -4.77
C ALA A 223 11.35 -5.23 -6.01
N GLN A 224 10.66 -4.07 -5.94
CA GLN A 224 9.94 -3.53 -7.09
C GLN A 224 10.88 -3.16 -8.25
N SER A 225 12.09 -2.66 -7.97
CA SER A 225 13.03 -2.22 -9.01
C SER A 225 13.69 -3.37 -9.78
N VAL A 226 13.78 -4.56 -9.18
CA VAL A 226 14.38 -5.75 -9.83
C VAL A 226 13.33 -6.69 -10.42
N SER A 227 12.05 -6.44 -10.17
CA SER A 227 10.97 -7.25 -10.72
C SER A 227 10.73 -6.92 -12.21
N PRO A 228 10.84 -7.89 -13.11
CA PRO A 228 10.53 -7.66 -14.53
C PRO A 228 9.06 -7.33 -14.78
N MET A 229 8.17 -7.62 -13.82
CA MET A 229 6.75 -7.26 -13.90
C MET A 229 6.52 -5.75 -13.83
N ASN A 230 7.52 -4.97 -13.43
CA ASN A 230 7.44 -3.52 -13.23
C ASN A 230 8.09 -2.70 -14.35
N ASP A 231 8.48 -3.35 -15.44
CA ASP A 231 9.08 -2.66 -16.58
C ASP A 231 8.22 -1.49 -17.03
N GLY A 232 8.80 -0.28 -17.03
CA GLY A 232 8.14 0.95 -17.45
C GLY A 232 7.17 1.59 -16.45
N LEU A 233 6.96 1.01 -15.25
CA LEU A 233 6.04 1.58 -14.25
C LEU A 233 6.61 2.82 -13.57
N PHE A 234 7.90 2.84 -13.26
CA PHE A 234 8.58 3.98 -12.62
C PHE A 234 10.02 4.13 -13.14
N GLN A 235 10.65 5.24 -12.84
CA GLN A 235 11.97 5.59 -13.41
C GLN A 235 13.08 5.62 -12.37
N ARG A 236 12.75 5.78 -11.07
CA ARG A 236 13.75 5.95 -10.00
C ARG A 236 13.30 5.31 -8.72
N VAL A 237 14.28 4.95 -7.90
CA VAL A 237 14.07 4.51 -6.52
C VAL A 237 14.94 5.29 -5.55
N ILE A 238 14.43 5.50 -4.33
CA ILE A 238 15.19 6.00 -3.19
C ILE A 238 15.00 5.01 -2.05
N MET A 239 16.09 4.44 -1.57
CA MET A 239 16.12 3.46 -0.48
C MET A 239 16.72 4.10 0.76
N GLN A 240 15.93 4.24 1.81
CA GLN A 240 16.34 4.87 3.07
C GLN A 240 16.49 3.79 4.15
N SER A 241 17.70 3.66 4.70
CA SER A 241 17.98 2.71 5.80
C SER A 241 17.53 1.27 5.51
N GLY A 242 17.75 0.81 4.28
CA GLY A 242 17.42 -0.55 3.84
C GLY A 242 17.96 -0.80 2.44
N GLY A 243 17.91 -2.03 2.01
CA GLY A 243 18.47 -2.49 0.73
C GLY A 243 19.70 -3.37 0.95
N GLY A 244 20.32 -3.82 -0.15
CA GLY A 244 21.42 -4.76 -0.17
C GLY A 244 20.99 -6.13 -0.70
N THR A 245 21.92 -7.09 -0.73
CA THR A 245 21.71 -8.43 -1.34
C THR A 245 20.88 -9.38 -0.47
N GLY A 246 20.35 -8.91 0.65
CA GLY A 246 19.45 -9.63 1.54
C GLY A 246 18.63 -8.65 2.35
N LEU A 247 17.40 -9.00 2.65
CA LEU A 247 16.55 -8.24 3.56
C LEU A 247 17.19 -8.28 4.96
N PHE A 248 17.71 -7.15 5.44
CA PHE A 248 18.32 -7.02 6.78
C PHE A 248 19.39 -8.06 7.11
N ASN A 249 20.28 -8.42 6.15
CA ASN A 249 21.26 -9.51 6.29
C ASN A 249 20.67 -10.91 6.57
N ARG A 250 19.38 -11.11 6.35
CA ARG A 250 18.74 -12.42 6.40
C ARG A 250 18.77 -13.08 5.02
N HIS A 251 18.92 -14.39 5.00
CA HIS A 251 18.74 -15.15 3.78
C HIS A 251 17.29 -15.00 3.31
N LEU A 252 17.12 -14.72 2.02
CA LEU A 252 15.80 -14.85 1.40
C LEU A 252 15.40 -16.33 1.49
N TRP A 253 14.22 -16.59 1.99
CA TRP A 253 13.70 -17.95 2.03
C TRP A 253 13.46 -18.47 0.61
N SER A 254 13.78 -19.73 0.37
CA SER A 254 13.28 -20.39 -0.82
C SER A 254 11.75 -20.53 -0.73
N LEU A 255 11.08 -20.64 -1.88
CA LEU A 255 9.63 -20.87 -1.89
C LEU A 255 9.28 -22.14 -1.10
N GLU A 256 10.10 -23.19 -1.20
CA GLU A 256 9.91 -24.44 -0.46
C GLU A 256 10.02 -24.24 1.06
N ASP A 257 10.97 -23.41 1.53
CA ASP A 257 11.10 -23.09 2.96
C ASP A 257 9.90 -22.30 3.47
N ALA A 258 9.46 -21.30 2.70
CA ALA A 258 8.28 -20.50 3.01
C ALA A 258 7.01 -21.38 3.06
N GLN A 259 6.85 -22.29 2.11
CA GLN A 259 5.71 -23.22 2.09
C GLN A 259 5.75 -24.23 3.27
N ARG A 260 6.94 -24.69 3.66
CA ARG A 260 7.07 -25.52 4.87
C ARG A 260 6.68 -24.77 6.13
N ASN A 261 7.04 -23.47 6.20
CA ASN A 261 6.60 -22.62 7.31
C ASN A 261 5.09 -22.43 7.31
N GLY A 262 4.50 -22.17 6.14
CA GLY A 262 3.05 -22.07 6.00
C GLY A 262 2.31 -23.35 6.39
N ALA A 263 2.84 -24.51 6.05
CA ALA A 263 2.26 -25.79 6.48
C ALA A 263 2.32 -25.98 8.01
N ARG A 264 3.41 -25.54 8.65
CA ARG A 264 3.50 -25.53 10.12
C ARG A 264 2.50 -24.56 10.76
N PHE A 265 2.26 -23.43 10.12
CA PHE A 265 1.28 -22.45 10.59
C PHE A 265 -0.15 -22.97 10.47
N LEU A 266 -0.55 -23.61 9.37
CA LEU A 266 -1.86 -24.25 9.26
C LEU A 266 -2.07 -25.32 10.32
N LYS A 267 -1.04 -26.13 10.59
CA LYS A 267 -1.07 -27.09 11.69
C LYS A 267 -1.22 -26.42 13.07
N TYR A 268 -0.59 -25.27 13.28
CA TYR A 268 -0.72 -24.49 14.51
C TYR A 268 -2.13 -23.91 14.67
N LEU A 269 -2.78 -23.53 13.56
CA LEU A 269 -4.19 -23.10 13.52
C LEU A 269 -5.18 -24.25 13.64
N GLU A 270 -4.71 -25.51 13.63
CA GLU A 270 -5.56 -26.71 13.62
C GLU A 270 -6.51 -26.77 12.41
N VAL A 271 -6.09 -26.27 11.24
CA VAL A 271 -6.85 -26.30 9.98
C VAL A 271 -6.11 -27.14 8.93
N GLU A 272 -6.87 -27.82 8.06
CA GLU A 272 -6.34 -28.77 7.07
C GLU A 272 -6.35 -28.21 5.63
N SER A 273 -7.02 -27.10 5.40
CA SER A 273 -7.17 -26.53 4.06
C SER A 273 -7.05 -25.00 4.05
N ILE A 274 -6.74 -24.44 2.88
CA ILE A 274 -6.74 -22.98 2.66
C ILE A 274 -8.16 -22.41 2.82
N ALA A 275 -9.19 -23.16 2.42
CA ALA A 275 -10.58 -22.73 2.59
C ALA A 275 -10.94 -22.57 4.06
N GLU A 276 -10.57 -23.54 4.92
CA GLU A 276 -10.74 -23.42 6.37
C GLU A 276 -9.96 -22.23 6.94
N ALA A 277 -8.69 -22.09 6.55
CA ALA A 277 -7.85 -20.97 7.00
C ALA A 277 -8.41 -19.61 6.58
N ARG A 278 -9.04 -19.49 5.40
CA ARG A 278 -9.76 -18.28 4.96
C ARG A 278 -10.99 -17.99 5.81
N SER A 279 -11.58 -18.99 6.42
CA SER A 279 -12.75 -18.81 7.30
C SER A 279 -12.38 -18.40 8.72
N VAL A 280 -11.10 -18.44 9.10
CA VAL A 280 -10.63 -17.96 10.41
C VAL A 280 -10.80 -16.44 10.47
N PRO A 281 -11.41 -15.87 11.53
CA PRO A 281 -11.50 -14.43 11.70
C PRO A 281 -10.11 -13.75 11.62
N ALA A 282 -10.05 -12.56 11.04
CA ALA A 282 -8.78 -11.86 10.85
C ALA A 282 -8.05 -11.58 12.17
N THR A 283 -8.78 -11.28 13.23
CA THR A 283 -8.23 -11.08 14.59
C THR A 283 -7.56 -12.33 15.12
N ASP A 284 -8.19 -13.48 14.97
CA ASP A 284 -7.71 -14.76 15.47
C ASP A 284 -6.49 -15.23 14.65
N LEU A 285 -6.53 -14.98 13.33
CA LEU A 285 -5.41 -15.24 12.43
C LEU A 285 -4.20 -14.38 12.79
N LEU A 286 -4.42 -13.11 13.11
CA LEU A 286 -3.36 -12.20 13.55
C LEU A 286 -2.76 -12.65 14.89
N GLU A 287 -3.60 -12.97 15.88
CA GLU A 287 -3.15 -13.47 17.19
C GLU A 287 -2.32 -14.73 17.03
N ALA A 288 -2.79 -15.66 16.22
CA ALA A 288 -2.05 -16.89 15.91
C ALA A 288 -0.71 -16.57 15.23
N ALA A 289 -0.68 -15.63 14.28
CA ALA A 289 0.55 -15.25 13.58
C ALA A 289 1.59 -14.61 14.52
N VAL A 290 1.15 -13.81 15.48
CA VAL A 290 2.02 -13.16 16.48
C VAL A 290 2.58 -14.17 17.48
N THR A 291 1.78 -15.16 17.88
CA THR A 291 2.17 -16.18 18.86
C THR A 291 2.88 -17.40 18.26
N PHE A 292 2.85 -17.54 16.95
CA PHE A 292 3.49 -18.65 16.23
C PHE A 292 5.02 -18.67 16.44
N PRO A 293 5.62 -19.79 16.90
CA PRO A 293 7.02 -19.84 17.32
C PRO A 293 8.07 -19.63 16.21
N ALA A 294 7.67 -19.47 14.99
CA ALA A 294 8.55 -19.30 13.83
C ALA A 294 8.11 -18.13 12.94
N CYS A 295 7.66 -17.05 13.55
CA CYS A 295 7.04 -15.88 12.90
C CYS A 295 8.02 -14.95 12.16
N ASP A 296 8.78 -15.47 11.23
CA ASP A 296 9.43 -14.65 10.20
C ASP A 296 8.59 -14.84 8.89
N TRP A 297 7.57 -14.00 8.73
CA TRP A 297 6.77 -13.91 7.50
C TRP A 297 7.49 -13.06 6.46
#